data_cfb82f5727e03394acc3304e31bea4e8
#
_entry.id   cfb82f5727e03394acc3304e31bea4e8
#
_cell.length_a   1.000
_cell.length_b   1.000
_cell.length_c   1.000
_cell.angle_alpha   90.00
_cell.angle_beta   90.00
_cell.angle_gamma   90.00
#
_symmetry.space_group_name_H-M   'P 1'
#
loop_
_entity.id
_entity.type
_entity.pdbx_description
1 polymer ?
#
loop_
_entity_poly.entity_id
_entity_poly.type
_entity_poly.pdbx_seq_one_letter_code
_entity_poly.pdbx_strand_id
1 'polypeptide(L)'
;MKLSFIGGGVAAPKGFTANGIHCGIRKNKEKKDLALIYCEKDCDAAAVYTQNLVCGAPITVTRENISDGKARAIVCNSGIANTCNADGVEKAEEMCKITADALGISKSDIVVASTGVIGQPIDLEPIKNGMAKLVSGLNKDGSDSAANAIMTTDTVKKEFACEFSLGGKKCRIGAISKGSGMIHPNMATMLAFITTDADISAEMLKKSLLEVVKDSFNMLSVDGDTSTNDTVAVLASGLCGNEKITSENADYKAFTCALAAICEKLVKLMAKDGEGATKLVECIVSGADDQKTAKICAKSVICSSLVKAAMFGADANWGRILCALGYSGADIDVHKVDVKFSSAGGEIEVCKDGSGIPFSEELAKKVLVCDEVYILVDLKSGSFSAAAYGCDLTYDYVKINGDYRT
;
A
#
# COMPACT_ATOMS: atom_id res chain seq x y z
N MET A 1 7.91 6.93 21.33
CA MET A 1 6.43 6.81 21.37
C MET A 1 6.05 5.34 21.58
N LYS A 2 5.08 5.04 22.47
CA LYS A 2 4.57 3.67 22.62
C LYS A 2 3.42 3.49 21.62
N LEU A 3 3.58 2.57 20.68
CA LEU A 3 2.59 2.19 19.68
C LEU A 3 2.16 0.76 19.94
N SER A 4 0.87 0.48 19.93
CA SER A 4 0.32 -0.85 20.15
C SER A 4 -0.60 -1.23 18.99
N PHE A 5 -0.32 -2.34 18.31
CA PHE A 5 -1.21 -2.88 17.29
C PHE A 5 -2.46 -3.49 17.94
N ILE A 6 -3.63 -3.24 17.33
CA ILE A 6 -4.95 -3.68 17.78
C ILE A 6 -5.74 -4.24 16.61
N GLY A 7 -6.85 -4.92 16.84
CA GLY A 7 -7.79 -5.32 15.80
C GLY A 7 -8.71 -4.19 15.34
N GLY A 8 -9.55 -4.45 14.31
CA GLY A 8 -10.65 -3.60 13.88
C GLY A 8 -10.36 -2.72 12.66
N GLY A 9 -9.15 -2.75 12.09
CA GLY A 9 -8.81 -2.08 10.82
C GLY A 9 -9.37 -0.66 10.71
N VAL A 10 -10.00 -0.34 9.58
CA VAL A 10 -10.57 1.01 9.31
C VAL A 10 -11.75 1.39 10.22
N ALA A 11 -12.34 0.44 10.93
CA ALA A 11 -13.42 0.72 11.86
C ALA A 11 -12.94 0.87 13.33
N ALA A 12 -11.64 0.69 13.60
CA ALA A 12 -11.06 0.84 14.94
C ALA A 12 -11.07 2.30 15.47
N PRO A 13 -10.80 3.35 14.64
CA PRO A 13 -10.89 4.72 15.09
C PRO A 13 -12.35 5.15 15.36
N LYS A 14 -12.54 6.08 16.29
CA LYS A 14 -13.87 6.58 16.66
C LYS A 14 -14.56 7.27 15.47
N GLY A 15 -15.86 7.04 15.34
CA GLY A 15 -16.72 7.61 14.31
C GLY A 15 -16.81 6.78 13.05
N PHE A 16 -15.92 5.81 12.83
CA PHE A 16 -15.91 4.98 11.61
C PHE A 16 -16.67 3.68 11.78
N THR A 17 -17.37 3.32 10.71
CA THR A 17 -17.97 2.01 10.46
C THR A 17 -17.60 1.55 9.05
N ALA A 18 -17.66 0.25 8.79
CA ALA A 18 -17.37 -0.29 7.48
C ALA A 18 -18.28 -1.48 7.15
N ASN A 19 -18.35 -1.83 5.89
CA ASN A 19 -18.98 -3.03 5.40
C ASN A 19 -18.46 -3.39 4.00
N GLY A 20 -18.62 -4.66 3.61
CA GLY A 20 -18.34 -5.14 2.27
C GLY A 20 -19.30 -6.27 1.91
N ILE A 21 -19.84 -6.23 0.69
CA ILE A 21 -20.78 -7.21 0.19
C ILE A 21 -20.37 -7.75 -1.19
N HIS A 22 -20.96 -8.85 -1.60
CA HIS A 22 -21.10 -9.20 -3.00
C HIS A 22 -22.40 -8.56 -3.52
N CYS A 23 -22.30 -7.69 -4.51
CA CYS A 23 -23.47 -7.08 -5.16
C CYS A 23 -23.67 -7.58 -6.59
N GLY A 24 -22.70 -8.28 -7.19
CA GLY A 24 -22.83 -8.90 -8.52
C GLY A 24 -22.00 -8.23 -9.63
N ILE A 25 -21.03 -7.40 -9.29
CA ILE A 25 -20.03 -6.88 -10.25
C ILE A 25 -19.17 -8.04 -10.74
N ARG A 26 -18.77 -8.93 -9.83
CA ARG A 26 -18.04 -10.16 -10.15
C ARG A 26 -18.98 -11.33 -10.37
N LYS A 27 -18.62 -12.21 -11.31
CA LYS A 27 -19.34 -13.47 -11.55
C LYS A 27 -19.18 -14.45 -10.37
N ASN A 28 -18.03 -14.41 -9.68
CA ASN A 28 -17.78 -15.28 -8.53
C ASN A 28 -18.56 -14.78 -7.30
N LYS A 29 -19.63 -15.51 -6.94
CA LYS A 29 -20.53 -15.16 -5.83
C LYS A 29 -19.92 -15.31 -4.43
N GLU A 30 -18.79 -16.00 -4.30
CA GLU A 30 -18.09 -16.19 -3.02
C GLU A 30 -17.22 -14.98 -2.66
N LYS A 31 -16.81 -14.19 -3.66
CA LYS A 31 -15.99 -13.00 -3.47
C LYS A 31 -16.87 -11.77 -3.34
N LYS A 32 -16.63 -10.97 -2.31
CA LYS A 32 -17.21 -9.63 -2.18
C LYS A 32 -16.62 -8.70 -3.24
N ASP A 33 -17.38 -7.67 -3.64
CA ASP A 33 -17.01 -6.81 -4.76
C ASP A 33 -17.36 -5.33 -4.58
N LEU A 34 -18.01 -4.97 -3.45
CA LEU A 34 -18.33 -3.58 -3.11
C LEU A 34 -18.08 -3.33 -1.62
N ALA A 35 -17.22 -2.35 -1.33
CA ALA A 35 -16.86 -1.90 0.02
C ALA A 35 -17.36 -0.50 0.29
N LEU A 36 -17.70 -0.23 1.56
CA LEU A 36 -18.04 1.08 2.07
C LEU A 36 -17.39 1.29 3.45
N ILE A 37 -16.68 2.41 3.59
CA ILE A 37 -16.20 2.94 4.87
C ILE A 37 -16.92 4.26 5.07
N TYR A 38 -17.50 4.47 6.25
CA TYR A 38 -18.32 5.64 6.54
C TYR A 38 -17.98 6.25 7.89
N CYS A 39 -17.97 7.57 7.94
CA CYS A 39 -17.91 8.34 9.17
C CYS A 39 -19.19 9.18 9.33
N GLU A 40 -19.80 9.12 10.50
CA GLU A 40 -20.97 9.95 10.82
C GLU A 40 -20.67 11.45 10.96
N LYS A 41 -19.37 11.80 11.05
CA LYS A 41 -18.86 13.18 11.13
C LYS A 41 -18.12 13.57 9.87
N ASP A 42 -18.09 14.87 9.57
CA ASP A 42 -17.21 15.44 8.56
C ASP A 42 -15.75 15.20 8.98
N CYS A 43 -14.99 14.57 8.10
CA CYS A 43 -13.58 14.29 8.31
C CYS A 43 -12.70 15.28 7.55
N ASP A 44 -11.57 15.66 8.16
CA ASP A 44 -10.46 16.16 7.36
C ASP A 44 -9.92 15.01 6.50
N ALA A 45 -9.67 15.27 5.21
CA ALA A 45 -9.31 14.23 4.25
C ALA A 45 -8.08 14.61 3.42
N ALA A 46 -7.29 13.61 3.08
CA ALA A 46 -6.17 13.74 2.16
C ALA A 46 -6.01 12.46 1.34
N ALA A 47 -5.56 12.60 0.10
CA ALA A 47 -5.20 11.44 -0.71
C ALA A 47 -3.99 11.71 -1.61
N VAL A 48 -3.32 10.63 -2.01
CA VAL A 48 -2.30 10.60 -3.06
C VAL A 48 -2.68 9.54 -4.09
N TYR A 49 -2.24 9.74 -5.32
CA TYR A 49 -2.72 8.99 -6.47
C TYR A 49 -1.58 8.58 -7.38
N THR A 50 -1.82 7.61 -8.24
CA THR A 50 -0.90 7.21 -9.30
C THR A 50 -0.41 8.40 -10.14
N GLN A 51 0.83 8.31 -10.61
CA GLN A 51 1.38 9.21 -11.62
C GLN A 51 1.34 8.62 -13.03
N ASN A 52 0.72 7.44 -13.19
CA ASN A 52 0.50 6.87 -14.51
C ASN A 52 -0.35 7.84 -15.35
N LEU A 53 0.09 8.14 -16.56
CA LEU A 53 -0.65 8.99 -17.49
C LEU A 53 -1.99 8.38 -17.89
N VAL A 54 -2.08 7.04 -17.91
CA VAL A 54 -3.34 6.31 -18.02
C VAL A 54 -3.96 6.26 -16.62
N CYS A 55 -4.81 7.22 -16.32
CA CYS A 55 -5.41 7.40 -15.00
C CYS A 55 -6.85 6.90 -15.00
N GLY A 56 -7.21 6.12 -13.99
CA GLY A 56 -8.59 5.64 -13.80
C GLY A 56 -9.57 6.78 -13.51
N ALA A 57 -10.75 6.72 -14.08
CA ALA A 57 -11.80 7.73 -13.92
C ALA A 57 -12.17 8.03 -12.44
N PRO A 58 -12.21 7.05 -11.51
CA PRO A 58 -12.45 7.33 -10.10
C PRO A 58 -11.48 8.32 -9.47
N ILE A 59 -10.23 8.36 -9.94
CA ILE A 59 -9.22 9.30 -9.41
C ILE A 59 -9.59 10.75 -9.77
N THR A 60 -10.07 11.00 -10.99
CA THR A 60 -10.52 12.32 -11.42
C THR A 60 -11.64 12.82 -10.52
N VAL A 61 -12.66 12.00 -10.29
CA VAL A 61 -13.81 12.34 -9.44
C VAL A 61 -13.39 12.53 -7.97
N THR A 62 -12.56 11.62 -7.43
CA THR A 62 -12.10 11.75 -6.04
C THR A 62 -11.25 13.00 -5.82
N ARG A 63 -10.38 13.38 -6.77
CA ARG A 63 -9.59 14.63 -6.67
C ARG A 63 -10.47 15.86 -6.58
N GLU A 64 -11.56 15.90 -7.36
CA GLU A 64 -12.53 16.98 -7.34
C GLU A 64 -13.30 17.00 -6.02
N ASN A 65 -13.86 15.87 -5.61
CA ASN A 65 -14.69 15.75 -4.41
C ASN A 65 -13.96 16.20 -3.15
N ILE A 66 -12.70 15.77 -2.95
CA ILE A 66 -11.93 16.13 -1.74
C ILE A 66 -11.02 17.34 -1.92
N SER A 67 -11.28 18.19 -2.91
CA SER A 67 -10.46 19.38 -3.19
C SER A 67 -10.50 20.40 -2.04
N ASP A 68 -11.56 20.41 -1.25
CA ASP A 68 -11.75 21.22 -0.04
C ASP A 68 -11.11 20.59 1.21
N GLY A 69 -10.52 19.40 1.08
CA GLY A 69 -9.91 18.66 2.19
C GLY A 69 -10.91 17.98 3.11
N LYS A 70 -12.13 17.69 2.64
CA LYS A 70 -13.20 17.02 3.40
C LYS A 70 -13.68 15.75 2.73
N ALA A 71 -14.13 14.79 3.55
CA ALA A 71 -14.85 13.61 3.10
C ALA A 71 -15.59 12.96 4.29
N ARG A 72 -16.58 12.09 3.98
CA ARG A 72 -17.32 11.31 4.98
C ARG A 72 -17.35 9.83 4.67
N ALA A 73 -17.18 9.46 3.41
CA ALA A 73 -17.22 8.05 3.04
C ALA A 73 -16.20 7.70 1.96
N ILE A 74 -15.85 6.41 1.92
CA ILE A 74 -15.07 5.80 0.85
C ILE A 74 -15.89 4.66 0.30
N VAL A 75 -16.24 4.70 -1.00
CA VAL A 75 -16.86 3.59 -1.72
C VAL A 75 -15.86 3.03 -2.72
N CYS A 76 -15.72 1.70 -2.73
CA CYS A 76 -14.78 1.02 -3.61
C CYS A 76 -15.41 -0.23 -4.22
N ASN A 77 -15.38 -0.36 -5.54
CA ASN A 77 -15.68 -1.62 -6.20
C ASN A 77 -14.41 -2.36 -6.60
N SER A 78 -14.51 -3.69 -6.64
CA SER A 78 -13.50 -4.56 -7.23
C SER A 78 -14.07 -5.41 -8.36
N GLY A 79 -13.19 -5.87 -9.27
CA GLY A 79 -13.54 -6.62 -10.47
C GLY A 79 -13.41 -5.81 -11.76
N ILE A 80 -13.77 -4.53 -11.75
CA ILE A 80 -13.68 -3.61 -12.88
C ILE A 80 -12.97 -2.33 -12.43
N ALA A 81 -11.91 -1.94 -13.16
CA ALA A 81 -11.06 -0.79 -12.82
C ALA A 81 -11.68 0.57 -13.15
N ASN A 82 -12.69 0.60 -14.04
CA ASN A 82 -13.25 1.83 -14.60
C ASN A 82 -12.15 2.76 -15.17
N THR A 83 -11.27 2.17 -15.97
CA THR A 83 -10.14 2.82 -16.64
C THR A 83 -10.24 2.57 -18.13
N CYS A 84 -9.90 3.56 -18.96
CA CYS A 84 -9.99 3.52 -20.42
C CYS A 84 -11.43 3.32 -20.96
N ASN A 85 -12.41 3.80 -20.23
CA ASN A 85 -13.82 3.79 -20.65
C ASN A 85 -14.29 5.21 -20.96
N ALA A 86 -15.00 5.41 -22.07
CA ALA A 86 -15.44 6.74 -22.52
C ALA A 86 -16.39 7.41 -21.52
N ASP A 87 -17.24 6.63 -20.83
CA ASP A 87 -18.21 7.05 -19.81
C ASP A 87 -17.69 6.88 -18.37
N GLY A 88 -16.39 6.68 -18.20
CA GLY A 88 -15.81 6.30 -16.90
C GLY A 88 -16.03 7.34 -15.80
N VAL A 89 -15.93 8.63 -16.14
CA VAL A 89 -16.12 9.72 -15.18
C VAL A 89 -17.59 9.79 -14.74
N GLU A 90 -18.52 9.76 -15.68
CA GLU A 90 -19.97 9.76 -15.40
C GLU A 90 -20.36 8.57 -14.53
N LYS A 91 -19.77 7.40 -14.77
CA LYS A 91 -19.98 6.19 -13.94
C LYS A 91 -19.43 6.37 -12.51
N ALA A 92 -18.26 6.96 -12.36
CA ALA A 92 -17.68 7.21 -11.05
C ALA A 92 -18.49 8.27 -10.26
N GLU A 93 -18.98 9.32 -10.94
CA GLU A 93 -19.87 10.32 -10.33
C GLU A 93 -21.21 9.71 -9.90
N GLU A 94 -21.79 8.84 -10.72
CA GLU A 94 -23.05 8.17 -10.38
C GLU A 94 -22.85 7.19 -9.21
N MET A 95 -21.69 6.51 -9.09
CA MET A 95 -21.33 5.74 -7.87
C MET A 95 -21.33 6.62 -6.64
N CYS A 96 -20.73 7.83 -6.73
CA CYS A 96 -20.76 8.79 -5.61
C CYS A 96 -22.19 9.18 -5.28
N LYS A 97 -23.02 9.49 -6.28
CA LYS A 97 -24.41 9.88 -6.08
C LYS A 97 -25.24 8.77 -5.43
N ILE A 98 -25.18 7.54 -5.94
CA ILE A 98 -25.88 6.38 -5.37
C ILE A 98 -25.49 6.19 -3.89
N THR A 99 -24.22 6.35 -3.57
CA THR A 99 -23.69 6.20 -2.20
C THR A 99 -24.16 7.35 -1.32
N ALA A 100 -24.06 8.58 -1.80
CA ALA A 100 -24.47 9.79 -1.08
C ALA A 100 -25.97 9.80 -0.76
N ASP A 101 -26.81 9.44 -1.74
CA ASP A 101 -28.26 9.33 -1.59
C ASP A 101 -28.63 8.31 -0.50
N ALA A 102 -27.94 7.16 -0.47
CA ALA A 102 -28.19 6.11 0.51
C ALA A 102 -27.69 6.45 1.93
N LEU A 103 -26.67 7.32 2.05
CA LEU A 103 -26.12 7.77 3.34
C LEU A 103 -26.76 9.11 3.81
N GLY A 104 -27.47 9.83 2.95
CA GLY A 104 -28.01 11.15 3.26
C GLY A 104 -26.91 12.23 3.41
N ILE A 105 -25.86 12.18 2.59
CA ILE A 105 -24.73 13.12 2.58
C ILE A 105 -24.52 13.73 1.19
N SER A 106 -23.58 14.66 1.04
CA SER A 106 -23.24 15.21 -0.28
C SER A 106 -22.40 14.23 -1.11
N LYS A 107 -22.56 14.23 -2.45
CA LYS A 107 -21.69 13.44 -3.33
C LYS A 107 -20.22 13.90 -3.25
N SER A 108 -19.97 15.17 -2.96
CA SER A 108 -18.64 15.72 -2.76
C SER A 108 -17.92 15.17 -1.51
N ASP A 109 -18.66 14.56 -0.57
CA ASP A 109 -18.10 13.96 0.62
C ASP A 109 -17.62 12.50 0.40
N ILE A 110 -17.66 12.03 -0.87
CA ILE A 110 -17.35 10.65 -1.21
C ILE A 110 -15.97 10.54 -1.90
N VAL A 111 -15.11 9.71 -1.33
CA VAL A 111 -13.96 9.14 -2.02
C VAL A 111 -14.42 7.92 -2.80
N VAL A 112 -14.31 7.94 -4.13
CA VAL A 112 -14.63 6.78 -4.98
C VAL A 112 -13.37 6.14 -5.51
N ALA A 113 -13.33 4.80 -5.49
CA ALA A 113 -12.23 4.01 -6.02
C ALA A 113 -12.75 2.76 -6.74
N SER A 114 -11.98 2.27 -7.70
CA SER A 114 -12.26 1.05 -8.45
C SER A 114 -10.98 0.27 -8.69
N THR A 115 -11.08 -1.05 -8.78
CA THR A 115 -9.93 -1.92 -9.10
C THR A 115 -10.39 -3.16 -9.83
N GLY A 116 -9.53 -3.74 -10.67
CA GLY A 116 -9.81 -4.93 -11.46
C GLY A 116 -9.42 -4.77 -12.92
N VAL A 117 -10.21 -5.30 -13.85
CA VAL A 117 -9.90 -5.32 -15.27
C VAL A 117 -10.04 -3.93 -15.89
N ILE A 118 -9.05 -3.53 -16.68
CA ILE A 118 -9.01 -2.29 -17.46
C ILE A 118 -9.79 -2.47 -18.76
N GLY A 119 -10.49 -1.41 -19.21
CA GLY A 119 -11.20 -1.39 -20.51
C GLY A 119 -12.56 -2.11 -20.52
N GLN A 120 -12.97 -2.69 -19.39
CA GLN A 120 -14.35 -3.22 -19.26
C GLN A 120 -15.28 -2.13 -18.74
N PRO A 121 -16.46 -1.93 -19.35
CA PRO A 121 -17.45 -1.00 -18.85
C PRO A 121 -18.04 -1.49 -17.52
N ILE A 122 -18.18 -0.58 -16.57
CA ILE A 122 -18.82 -0.88 -15.29
C ILE A 122 -20.34 -0.77 -15.42
N ASP A 123 -21.04 -1.83 -15.02
CA ASP A 123 -22.50 -1.81 -14.84
C ASP A 123 -22.84 -1.32 -13.43
N LEU A 124 -23.63 -0.28 -13.31
CA LEU A 124 -24.03 0.31 -12.04
C LEU A 124 -25.27 -0.32 -11.40
N GLU A 125 -26.04 -1.10 -12.14
CA GLU A 125 -27.25 -1.75 -11.60
C GLU A 125 -26.96 -2.67 -10.41
N PRO A 126 -25.92 -3.52 -10.42
CA PRO A 126 -25.53 -4.29 -9.24
C PRO A 126 -25.21 -3.41 -8.00
N ILE A 127 -24.52 -2.29 -8.23
CA ILE A 127 -24.16 -1.34 -7.16
C ILE A 127 -25.42 -0.71 -6.57
N LYS A 128 -26.33 -0.23 -7.43
CA LYS A 128 -27.60 0.39 -7.06
C LYS A 128 -28.46 -0.56 -6.23
N ASN A 129 -28.61 -1.79 -6.71
CA ASN A 129 -29.39 -2.82 -6.05
C ASN A 129 -28.77 -3.30 -4.73
N GLY A 130 -27.43 -3.27 -4.62
CA GLY A 130 -26.70 -3.69 -3.43
C GLY A 130 -26.56 -2.61 -2.35
N MET A 131 -26.73 -1.31 -2.70
CA MET A 131 -26.37 -0.18 -1.84
C MET A 131 -27.14 -0.17 -0.52
N ALA A 132 -28.44 -0.44 -0.54
CA ALA A 132 -29.26 -0.48 0.68
C ALA A 132 -28.74 -1.55 1.68
N LYS A 133 -28.36 -2.74 1.15
CA LYS A 133 -27.77 -3.81 1.96
C LYS A 133 -26.38 -3.42 2.49
N LEU A 134 -25.58 -2.74 1.67
CA LEU A 134 -24.24 -2.28 2.06
C LEU A 134 -24.32 -1.29 3.21
N VAL A 135 -25.19 -0.28 3.12
CA VAL A 135 -25.38 0.76 4.14
C VAL A 135 -26.00 0.18 5.41
N SER A 136 -27.03 -0.65 5.33
CA SER A 136 -27.66 -1.25 6.51
C SER A 136 -26.75 -2.20 7.28
N GLY A 137 -25.72 -2.72 6.64
CA GLY A 137 -24.71 -3.59 7.26
C GLY A 137 -23.49 -2.85 7.82
N LEU A 138 -23.43 -1.52 7.77
CA LEU A 138 -22.34 -0.74 8.35
C LEU A 138 -22.24 -0.95 9.86
N ASN A 139 -21.07 -1.38 10.33
CA ASN A 139 -20.84 -1.63 11.75
C ASN A 139 -19.36 -1.49 12.11
N LYS A 140 -19.04 -1.52 13.42
CA LYS A 140 -17.68 -1.36 13.94
C LYS A 140 -16.78 -2.59 13.71
N ASP A 141 -17.34 -3.73 13.40
CA ASP A 141 -16.61 -4.97 13.09
C ASP A 141 -16.54 -5.22 11.58
N GLY A 142 -17.04 -4.29 10.77
CA GLY A 142 -17.18 -4.42 9.32
C GLY A 142 -15.90 -4.24 8.50
N SER A 143 -14.78 -3.89 9.13
CA SER A 143 -13.50 -3.67 8.45
C SER A 143 -13.02 -4.91 7.69
N ASP A 144 -13.12 -6.09 8.30
CA ASP A 144 -12.83 -7.37 7.64
C ASP A 144 -13.61 -7.55 6.34
N SER A 145 -14.91 -7.25 6.38
CA SER A 145 -15.79 -7.32 5.21
C SER A 145 -15.38 -6.34 4.10
N ALA A 146 -15.01 -5.12 4.47
CA ALA A 146 -14.55 -4.11 3.53
C ALA A 146 -13.19 -4.50 2.92
N ALA A 147 -12.25 -5.00 3.73
CA ALA A 147 -10.95 -5.47 3.26
C ALA A 147 -11.08 -6.59 2.22
N ASN A 148 -11.97 -7.57 2.48
CA ASN A 148 -12.24 -8.65 1.52
C ASN A 148 -12.91 -8.14 0.22
N ALA A 149 -13.72 -7.08 0.28
CA ALA A 149 -14.45 -6.56 -0.87
C ALA A 149 -13.58 -5.76 -1.85
N ILE A 150 -12.42 -5.27 -1.42
CA ILE A 150 -11.48 -4.56 -2.29
C ILE A 150 -10.42 -5.46 -2.92
N MET A 151 -10.26 -6.70 -2.48
CA MET A 151 -9.27 -7.66 -2.99
C MET A 151 -9.55 -8.02 -4.45
N THR A 152 -8.48 -8.31 -5.20
CA THR A 152 -8.57 -8.84 -6.58
C THR A 152 -7.90 -10.21 -6.68
N THR A 153 -6.62 -10.25 -6.96
CA THR A 153 -5.77 -11.45 -6.98
C THR A 153 -5.12 -11.74 -5.62
N ASP A 154 -5.31 -10.84 -4.67
CA ASP A 154 -4.84 -11.00 -3.29
C ASP A 154 -5.28 -12.35 -2.71
N THR A 155 -4.37 -13.04 -2.00
CA THR A 155 -4.64 -14.32 -1.32
C THR A 155 -4.95 -14.09 0.16
N VAL A 156 -4.45 -13.00 0.74
CA VAL A 156 -4.71 -12.60 2.12
C VAL A 156 -5.21 -11.16 2.20
N LYS A 157 -6.15 -10.90 3.10
CA LYS A 157 -6.60 -9.54 3.40
C LYS A 157 -5.48 -8.77 4.11
N LYS A 158 -5.40 -7.48 3.83
CA LYS A 158 -4.43 -6.57 4.43
C LYS A 158 -5.19 -5.55 5.27
N GLU A 159 -5.16 -5.78 6.59
CA GLU A 159 -5.93 -5.02 7.57
C GLU A 159 -5.12 -4.85 8.85
N PHE A 160 -4.88 -3.60 9.27
CA PHE A 160 -4.18 -3.27 10.50
C PHE A 160 -4.82 -2.10 11.21
N ALA A 161 -4.65 -2.04 12.53
CA ALA A 161 -4.93 -0.84 13.32
C ALA A 161 -3.89 -0.71 14.44
N CYS A 162 -3.63 0.50 14.87
CA CYS A 162 -2.79 0.76 16.02
C CYS A 162 -3.35 1.87 16.91
N GLU A 163 -2.91 1.86 18.15
CA GLU A 163 -3.23 2.81 19.19
C GLU A 163 -1.96 3.52 19.65
N PHE A 164 -2.02 4.83 19.80
CA PHE A 164 -0.91 5.69 20.21
C PHE A 164 -1.46 6.91 21.01
N SER A 165 -0.57 7.83 21.43
CA SER A 165 -0.97 8.98 22.22
C SER A 165 -0.67 10.29 21.50
N LEU A 166 -1.65 11.23 21.51
CA LEU A 166 -1.54 12.62 21.06
C LEU A 166 -1.97 13.53 22.20
N GLY A 167 -1.11 14.43 22.66
CA GLY A 167 -1.44 15.34 23.78
C GLY A 167 -1.99 14.62 25.03
N GLY A 168 -1.52 13.40 25.31
CA GLY A 168 -2.02 12.56 26.39
C GLY A 168 -3.35 11.86 26.12
N LYS A 169 -3.97 12.03 24.95
CA LYS A 169 -5.19 11.36 24.52
C LYS A 169 -4.85 10.08 23.74
N LYS A 170 -5.66 9.05 23.94
CA LYS A 170 -5.56 7.78 23.21
C LYS A 170 -6.18 7.92 21.83
N CYS A 171 -5.36 7.84 20.80
CA CYS A 171 -5.71 7.97 19.40
C CYS A 171 -5.51 6.65 18.65
N ARG A 172 -6.26 6.45 17.57
CA ARG A 172 -6.18 5.26 16.74
C ARG A 172 -6.00 5.61 15.26
N ILE A 173 -5.25 4.76 14.58
CA ILE A 173 -5.21 4.69 13.11
C ILE A 173 -5.59 3.27 12.72
N GLY A 174 -6.47 3.14 11.73
CA GLY A 174 -6.84 1.88 11.13
C GLY A 174 -6.68 1.94 9.62
N ALA A 175 -6.39 0.81 8.98
CA ALA A 175 -6.19 0.75 7.54
C ALA A 175 -6.59 -0.59 6.96
N ILE A 176 -7.07 -0.56 5.72
CA ILE A 176 -7.15 -1.70 4.82
C ILE A 176 -6.43 -1.37 3.51
N SER A 177 -5.86 -2.40 2.87
CA SER A 177 -5.29 -2.24 1.53
C SER A 177 -5.49 -3.47 0.68
N LYS A 178 -5.35 -3.31 -0.63
CA LYS A 178 -5.25 -4.38 -1.61
C LYS A 178 -4.06 -4.13 -2.53
N GLY A 179 -3.48 -5.21 -3.01
CA GLY A 179 -2.42 -5.21 -3.99
C GLY A 179 -1.56 -6.47 -3.90
N SER A 180 -1.41 -7.17 -5.03
CA SER A 180 -0.58 -8.36 -5.20
C SER A 180 0.08 -8.42 -6.57
N GLY A 181 -0.53 -7.85 -7.63
CA GLY A 181 0.06 -7.65 -8.96
C GLY A 181 -0.15 -6.24 -9.47
N MET A 182 0.59 -5.86 -10.53
CA MET A 182 0.72 -4.50 -11.06
C MET A 182 1.15 -3.54 -9.95
N ILE A 183 2.26 -3.90 -9.26
CA ILE A 183 2.76 -3.17 -8.08
C ILE A 183 4.19 -2.66 -8.31
N HIS A 184 4.30 -1.40 -8.70
CA HIS A 184 5.55 -0.62 -8.73
C HIS A 184 5.24 0.86 -8.50
N PRO A 185 5.03 1.30 -7.25
CA PRO A 185 4.62 2.66 -6.97
C PRO A 185 5.63 3.74 -7.40
N ASN A 186 5.09 4.72 -8.13
CA ASN A 186 5.67 6.04 -8.20
C ASN A 186 4.58 7.03 -7.77
N MET A 187 4.40 7.22 -6.44
CA MET A 187 3.34 7.95 -5.76
C MET A 187 1.99 7.19 -5.62
N ALA A 188 2.01 5.90 -5.45
CA ALA A 188 1.00 4.89 -5.11
C ALA A 188 0.78 3.83 -6.22
N THR A 189 0.75 2.53 -5.86
CA THR A 189 0.40 1.41 -6.77
C THR A 189 -0.44 0.37 -6.06
N MET A 190 -1.58 0.78 -5.52
CA MET A 190 -2.53 -0.09 -4.82
C MET A 190 -3.72 0.74 -4.36
N LEU A 191 -4.70 0.13 -3.75
CA LEU A 191 -5.68 0.86 -2.96
C LEU A 191 -5.35 0.70 -1.48
N ALA A 192 -5.21 1.81 -0.77
CA ALA A 192 -5.13 1.82 0.69
C ALA A 192 -6.08 2.89 1.23
N PHE A 193 -6.95 2.46 2.13
CA PHE A 193 -7.87 3.33 2.84
C PHE A 193 -7.49 3.34 4.30
N ILE A 194 -7.25 4.53 4.82
CA ILE A 194 -6.76 4.77 6.17
C ILE A 194 -7.75 5.67 6.89
N THR A 195 -8.05 5.36 8.13
CA THR A 195 -8.91 6.16 8.99
C THR A 195 -8.19 6.50 10.28
N THR A 196 -8.51 7.63 10.88
CA THR A 196 -8.00 8.00 12.20
C THR A 196 -9.01 8.84 12.96
N ASP A 197 -8.99 8.75 14.27
CA ASP A 197 -9.76 9.64 15.13
C ASP A 197 -8.97 10.87 15.62
N ALA A 198 -7.72 11.06 15.14
CA ALA A 198 -6.95 12.28 15.40
C ALA A 198 -7.67 13.54 14.89
N ASP A 199 -7.59 14.63 15.64
CA ASP A 199 -7.93 15.96 15.15
C ASP A 199 -6.66 16.57 14.52
N ILE A 200 -6.64 16.59 13.19
CA ILE A 200 -5.52 17.06 12.36
C ILE A 200 -6.10 17.77 11.13
N SER A 201 -5.55 18.94 10.78
CA SER A 201 -6.01 19.67 9.60
C SER A 201 -5.70 18.90 8.30
N ALA A 202 -6.52 19.09 7.27
CA ALA A 202 -6.32 18.47 5.96
C ALA A 202 -4.93 18.76 5.37
N GLU A 203 -4.39 19.97 5.60
CA GLU A 203 -3.04 20.36 5.19
C GLU A 203 -1.97 19.51 5.86
N MET A 204 -2.01 19.37 7.19
CA MET A 204 -1.04 18.57 7.95
C MET A 204 -1.21 17.08 7.68
N LEU A 205 -2.45 16.62 7.49
CA LEU A 205 -2.76 15.25 7.09
C LEU A 205 -2.14 14.92 5.71
N LYS A 206 -2.30 15.82 4.74
CA LYS A 206 -1.69 15.71 3.41
C LYS A 206 -0.17 15.69 3.48
N LYS A 207 0.42 16.56 4.29
CA LYS A 207 1.88 16.63 4.48
C LYS A 207 2.41 15.35 5.06
N SER A 208 1.82 14.85 6.14
CA SER A 208 2.20 13.59 6.78
C SER A 208 2.06 12.40 5.81
N LEU A 209 0.96 12.34 5.05
CA LEU A 209 0.76 11.30 4.05
C LEU A 209 1.85 11.30 2.97
N LEU A 210 2.20 12.48 2.44
CA LEU A 210 3.25 12.64 1.44
C LEU A 210 4.64 12.23 1.96
N GLU A 211 4.94 12.53 3.23
CA GLU A 211 6.19 12.10 3.88
C GLU A 211 6.24 10.57 3.98
N VAL A 212 5.19 9.96 4.50
CA VAL A 212 5.14 8.52 4.78
C VAL A 212 5.14 7.69 3.49
N VAL A 213 4.41 8.10 2.47
CA VAL A 213 4.31 7.36 1.19
C VAL A 213 5.67 7.23 0.50
N LYS A 214 6.56 8.22 0.64
CA LYS A 214 7.91 8.20 0.04
C LYS A 214 8.81 7.10 0.58
N ASP A 215 8.60 6.69 1.83
CA ASP A 215 9.43 5.71 2.53
C ASP A 215 8.70 4.37 2.77
N SER A 216 7.45 4.27 2.32
CA SER A 216 6.64 3.06 2.44
C SER A 216 6.17 2.56 1.08
N PHE A 217 5.01 2.98 0.62
CA PHE A 217 4.42 2.49 -0.63
C PHE A 217 5.33 2.69 -1.84
N ASN A 218 6.01 3.84 -1.97
CA ASN A 218 6.94 4.09 -3.10
C ASN A 218 8.20 3.21 -3.07
N MET A 219 8.46 2.53 -1.98
CA MET A 219 9.57 1.59 -1.84
C MET A 219 9.15 0.13 -2.05
N LEU A 220 7.90 -0.12 -2.47
CA LEU A 220 7.39 -1.44 -2.81
C LEU A 220 7.56 -1.74 -4.30
N SER A 221 7.83 -3.00 -4.68
CA SER A 221 7.68 -3.49 -6.04
C SER A 221 7.41 -5.00 -6.06
N VAL A 222 6.38 -5.42 -6.80
CA VAL A 222 6.12 -6.84 -7.09
C VAL A 222 6.63 -7.19 -8.49
N ASP A 223 6.24 -6.45 -9.52
CA ASP A 223 6.46 -6.79 -10.93
C ASP A 223 7.02 -5.64 -11.79
N GLY A 224 7.19 -4.46 -11.24
CA GLY A 224 7.72 -3.31 -11.97
C GLY A 224 6.66 -2.49 -12.71
N ASP A 225 5.39 -2.90 -12.70
CA ASP A 225 4.31 -2.22 -13.40
C ASP A 225 3.52 -1.27 -12.51
N THR A 226 3.38 -0.01 -12.96
CA THR A 226 2.62 1.02 -12.24
C THR A 226 1.15 0.99 -12.64
N SER A 227 0.26 0.77 -11.67
CA SER A 227 -1.19 0.70 -11.90
C SER A 227 -1.80 2.05 -12.31
N THR A 228 -2.97 1.98 -12.91
CA THR A 228 -3.77 3.11 -13.37
C THR A 228 -4.68 3.70 -12.29
N ASN A 229 -4.93 2.97 -11.18
CA ASN A 229 -5.99 3.28 -10.21
C ASN A 229 -5.51 3.58 -8.80
N ASP A 230 -4.21 3.59 -8.58
CA ASP A 230 -3.65 3.68 -7.24
C ASP A 230 -4.10 4.90 -6.48
N THR A 231 -4.54 4.63 -5.26
CA THR A 231 -5.05 5.66 -4.36
C THR A 231 -4.71 5.29 -2.91
N VAL A 232 -4.05 6.18 -2.19
CA VAL A 232 -4.00 6.16 -0.72
C VAL A 232 -4.84 7.31 -0.22
N ALA A 233 -5.94 7.01 0.45
CA ALA A 233 -6.82 8.00 1.06
C ALA A 233 -6.82 7.88 2.59
N VAL A 234 -6.76 9.01 3.28
CA VAL A 234 -6.83 9.10 4.75
C VAL A 234 -7.97 10.01 5.14
N LEU A 235 -8.84 9.54 6.05
CA LEU A 235 -9.93 10.31 6.66
C LEU A 235 -9.68 10.44 8.17
N ALA A 236 -9.78 11.67 8.70
CA ALA A 236 -9.57 12.00 10.11
C ALA A 236 -10.85 12.56 10.72
N SER A 237 -11.47 11.84 11.66
CA SER A 237 -12.76 12.23 12.26
C SER A 237 -12.66 13.30 13.37
N GLY A 238 -11.46 13.55 13.93
CA GLY A 238 -11.25 14.49 15.02
C GLY A 238 -11.82 14.05 16.38
N LEU A 239 -12.25 12.80 16.52
CA LEU A 239 -12.95 12.31 17.72
C LEU A 239 -12.03 11.77 18.83
N CYS A 240 -10.71 11.87 18.66
CA CYS A 240 -9.74 11.52 19.70
C CYS A 240 -9.82 12.49 20.90
N GLY A 241 -10.09 13.77 20.62
CA GLY A 241 -10.14 14.84 21.62
C GLY A 241 -8.74 15.40 21.96
N ASN A 242 -7.77 15.23 21.08
CA ASN A 242 -6.51 15.97 21.12
C ASN A 242 -6.73 17.41 20.62
N GLU A 243 -5.79 18.30 20.93
CA GLU A 243 -5.73 19.61 20.29
C GLU A 243 -5.48 19.44 18.78
N LYS A 244 -6.18 20.22 17.94
CA LYS A 244 -6.07 20.10 16.48
C LYS A 244 -4.66 20.34 16.01
N ILE A 245 -4.09 19.39 15.32
CA ILE A 245 -2.74 19.48 14.74
C ILE A 245 -2.82 20.38 13.51
N THR A 246 -2.26 21.60 13.61
CA THR A 246 -2.21 22.60 12.53
C THR A 246 -0.78 23.01 12.15
N SER A 247 0.23 22.39 12.78
CA SER A 247 1.65 22.65 12.53
C SER A 247 2.50 21.41 12.84
N GLU A 248 3.76 21.43 12.45
CA GLU A 248 4.75 20.35 12.67
C GLU A 248 5.25 20.30 14.13
N ASN A 249 4.36 20.13 15.07
CA ASN A 249 4.65 20.00 16.48
C ASN A 249 4.97 18.54 16.89
N ALA A 250 5.06 18.28 18.20
CA ALA A 250 5.34 16.94 18.74
C ALA A 250 4.22 15.93 18.39
N ASP A 251 2.96 16.37 18.41
CA ASP A 251 1.81 15.51 18.05
C ASP A 251 1.78 15.20 16.56
N TYR A 252 2.15 16.15 15.68
CA TYR A 252 2.35 15.87 14.25
C TYR A 252 3.38 14.76 14.03
N LYS A 253 4.55 14.86 14.69
CA LYS A 253 5.59 13.83 14.58
C LYS A 253 5.11 12.48 15.11
N ALA A 254 4.38 12.46 16.21
CA ALA A 254 3.80 11.24 16.77
C ALA A 254 2.76 10.62 15.83
N PHE A 255 1.90 11.43 15.21
CA PHE A 255 0.93 11.00 14.20
C PHE A 255 1.64 10.41 12.97
N THR A 256 2.62 11.13 12.42
CA THR A 256 3.38 10.69 11.24
C THR A 256 4.12 9.37 11.51
N CYS A 257 4.72 9.18 12.69
CA CYS A 257 5.32 7.91 13.08
C CYS A 257 4.31 6.76 13.15
N ALA A 258 3.10 7.01 13.67
CA ALA A 258 2.05 5.99 13.74
C ALA A 258 1.53 5.63 12.33
N LEU A 259 1.33 6.63 11.48
CA LEU A 259 0.96 6.43 10.08
C LEU A 259 2.02 5.63 9.32
N ALA A 260 3.31 5.95 9.52
CA ALA A 260 4.41 5.22 8.91
C ALA A 260 4.43 3.74 9.32
N ALA A 261 4.23 3.46 10.61
CA ALA A 261 4.22 2.07 11.11
C ALA A 261 3.06 1.23 10.51
N ILE A 262 1.87 1.82 10.32
CA ILE A 262 0.75 1.15 9.65
C ILE A 262 1.08 0.93 8.17
N CYS A 263 1.58 1.94 7.47
CA CYS A 263 1.92 1.83 6.05
C CYS A 263 3.03 0.79 5.80
N GLU A 264 4.04 0.73 6.66
CA GLU A 264 5.10 -0.30 6.57
C GLU A 264 4.53 -1.72 6.71
N LYS A 265 3.62 -1.96 7.66
CA LYS A 265 2.94 -3.25 7.81
C LYS A 265 2.16 -3.64 6.57
N LEU A 266 1.41 -2.70 5.99
CA LEU A 266 0.66 -2.93 4.75
C LEU A 266 1.58 -3.26 3.59
N VAL A 267 2.67 -2.50 3.41
CA VAL A 267 3.65 -2.69 2.34
C VAL A 267 4.33 -4.06 2.43
N LYS A 268 4.80 -4.46 3.61
CA LYS A 268 5.40 -5.78 3.83
C LYS A 268 4.43 -6.92 3.51
N LEU A 269 3.17 -6.78 3.91
CA LEU A 269 2.16 -7.79 3.63
C LEU A 269 1.77 -7.83 2.14
N MET A 270 1.74 -6.67 1.46
CA MET A 270 1.54 -6.63 0.00
C MET A 270 2.70 -7.28 -0.76
N ALA A 271 3.95 -7.01 -0.35
CA ALA A 271 5.12 -7.65 -0.94
C ALA A 271 5.09 -9.18 -0.73
N LYS A 272 4.77 -9.63 0.48
CA LYS A 272 4.68 -11.06 0.82
C LYS A 272 3.57 -11.79 0.07
N ASP A 273 2.45 -11.10 -0.20
CA ASP A 273 1.28 -11.59 -0.95
C ASP A 273 1.37 -11.25 -2.46
N GLY A 274 2.57 -10.96 -2.98
CA GLY A 274 2.78 -10.77 -4.41
C GLY A 274 2.28 -11.97 -5.21
N GLU A 275 1.72 -11.74 -6.41
CA GLU A 275 1.18 -12.82 -7.26
C GLU A 275 2.19 -13.94 -7.47
N GLY A 276 1.85 -15.13 -6.98
CA GLY A 276 2.70 -16.32 -7.04
C GLY A 276 3.97 -16.27 -6.17
N ALA A 277 4.15 -15.25 -5.33
CA ALA A 277 5.33 -15.11 -4.48
C ALA A 277 5.40 -16.19 -3.39
N THR A 278 6.63 -16.59 -3.05
CA THR A 278 6.91 -17.50 -1.95
C THR A 278 7.66 -16.84 -0.80
N LYS A 279 8.22 -15.64 -1.02
CA LYS A 279 9.06 -14.93 -0.03
C LYS A 279 8.82 -13.44 -0.05
N LEU A 280 8.84 -12.83 1.14
CA LEU A 280 9.11 -11.41 1.30
C LEU A 280 10.61 -11.18 1.14
N VAL A 281 10.99 -10.23 0.30
CA VAL A 281 12.37 -9.79 0.14
C VAL A 281 12.46 -8.31 0.50
N GLU A 282 13.29 -7.99 1.48
CA GLU A 282 13.55 -6.61 1.90
C GLU A 282 15.02 -6.26 1.58
N CYS A 283 15.26 -5.22 0.80
CA CYS A 283 16.61 -4.70 0.55
C CYS A 283 16.84 -3.46 1.41
N ILE A 284 17.81 -3.54 2.30
CA ILE A 284 18.24 -2.43 3.17
C ILE A 284 19.59 -1.94 2.67
N VAL A 285 19.63 -0.71 2.18
CA VAL A 285 20.87 -0.02 1.80
C VAL A 285 21.24 0.95 2.90
N SER A 286 22.47 0.86 3.37
CA SER A 286 23.09 1.74 4.35
C SER A 286 24.37 2.39 3.80
N GLY A 287 24.92 3.35 4.50
CA GLY A 287 26.19 3.98 4.14
C GLY A 287 26.14 4.83 2.87
N ALA A 288 24.98 5.34 2.47
CA ALA A 288 24.84 6.24 1.32
C ALA A 288 25.18 7.70 1.67
N ASP A 289 25.62 8.47 0.68
CA ASP A 289 25.93 9.89 0.84
C ASP A 289 24.69 10.74 1.07
N ASP A 290 23.55 10.35 0.48
CA ASP A 290 22.25 10.98 0.65
C ASP A 290 21.09 9.98 0.62
N GLN A 291 19.91 10.44 1.06
CA GLN A 291 18.69 9.64 1.14
C GLN A 291 18.18 9.19 -0.23
N LYS A 292 18.38 10.00 -1.27
CA LYS A 292 17.95 9.69 -2.63
C LYS A 292 18.75 8.52 -3.20
N THR A 293 20.06 8.55 -3.03
CA THR A 293 21.00 7.49 -3.43
C THR A 293 20.63 6.17 -2.75
N ALA A 294 20.42 6.17 -1.42
CA ALA A 294 19.99 4.97 -0.70
C ALA A 294 18.69 4.37 -1.26
N LYS A 295 17.68 5.21 -1.54
CA LYS A 295 16.40 4.77 -2.09
C LYS A 295 16.53 4.20 -3.51
N ILE A 296 17.27 4.87 -4.39
CA ILE A 296 17.49 4.41 -5.77
C ILE A 296 18.15 3.05 -5.77
N CYS A 297 19.20 2.87 -4.97
CA CYS A 297 19.92 1.61 -4.83
C CYS A 297 19.01 0.48 -4.31
N ALA A 298 18.31 0.69 -3.20
CA ALA A 298 17.42 -0.30 -2.62
C ALA A 298 16.30 -0.71 -3.60
N LYS A 299 15.68 0.28 -4.26
CA LYS A 299 14.62 0.05 -5.24
C LYS A 299 15.14 -0.71 -6.47
N SER A 300 16.35 -0.38 -6.99
CA SER A 300 16.97 -1.07 -8.13
C SER A 300 17.18 -2.55 -7.85
N VAL A 301 17.65 -2.90 -6.65
CA VAL A 301 17.85 -4.29 -6.24
C VAL A 301 16.52 -5.07 -6.21
N ILE A 302 15.50 -4.51 -5.56
CA ILE A 302 14.18 -5.15 -5.43
C ILE A 302 13.47 -5.29 -6.78
N CYS A 303 13.68 -4.38 -7.73
CA CYS A 303 13.06 -4.41 -9.04
C CYS A 303 13.78 -5.36 -10.05
N SER A 304 14.98 -5.82 -9.72
CA SER A 304 15.75 -6.68 -10.62
C SER A 304 15.13 -8.07 -10.75
N SER A 305 14.61 -8.41 -11.95
CA SER A 305 14.06 -9.74 -12.23
C SER A 305 15.07 -10.86 -11.98
N LEU A 306 16.36 -10.61 -12.23
CA LEU A 306 17.42 -11.59 -11.97
C LEU A 306 17.66 -11.79 -10.47
N VAL A 307 17.62 -10.73 -9.67
CA VAL A 307 17.69 -10.85 -8.20
C VAL A 307 16.47 -11.59 -7.66
N LYS A 308 15.26 -11.24 -8.11
CA LYS A 308 14.01 -11.91 -7.71
C LYS A 308 14.01 -13.40 -8.05
N ALA A 309 14.52 -13.77 -9.24
CA ALA A 309 14.69 -15.17 -9.66
C ALA A 309 15.74 -15.91 -8.80
N ALA A 310 16.84 -15.25 -8.41
CA ALA A 310 17.82 -15.81 -7.49
C ALA A 310 17.21 -16.08 -6.11
N MET A 311 16.39 -15.15 -5.60
CA MET A 311 15.66 -15.34 -4.33
C MET A 311 14.72 -16.55 -4.40
N PHE A 312 14.00 -16.75 -5.51
CA PHE A 312 13.18 -17.94 -5.72
C PHE A 312 14.01 -19.23 -5.68
N GLY A 313 15.15 -19.24 -6.37
CA GLY A 313 16.06 -20.39 -6.43
C GLY A 313 16.89 -20.59 -5.16
N ALA A 314 16.76 -19.73 -4.14
CA ALA A 314 17.64 -19.70 -2.97
C ALA A 314 19.14 -19.66 -3.34
N ASP A 315 19.48 -18.86 -4.38
CA ASP A 315 20.82 -18.63 -4.90
C ASP A 315 21.39 -17.33 -4.31
N ALA A 316 22.52 -17.43 -3.59
CA ALA A 316 23.20 -16.29 -2.97
C ALA A 316 23.94 -15.43 -4.00
N ASN A 317 23.27 -15.02 -5.07
CA ASN A 317 23.83 -14.37 -6.24
C ASN A 317 24.12 -12.88 -6.00
N TRP A 318 25.18 -12.61 -5.23
CA TRP A 318 25.64 -11.26 -4.96
C TRP A 318 26.01 -10.48 -6.24
N GLY A 319 26.48 -11.17 -7.30
CA GLY A 319 26.81 -10.53 -8.57
C GLY A 319 25.61 -9.86 -9.24
N ARG A 320 24.41 -10.45 -9.15
CA ARG A 320 23.17 -9.82 -9.62
C ARG A 320 22.79 -8.58 -8.81
N ILE A 321 23.10 -8.58 -7.51
CA ILE A 321 22.88 -7.40 -6.65
C ILE A 321 23.80 -6.26 -7.06
N LEU A 322 25.14 -6.52 -7.20
CA LEU A 322 26.08 -5.51 -7.67
C LEU A 322 25.71 -4.99 -9.07
N CYS A 323 25.27 -5.89 -9.97
CA CYS A 323 24.77 -5.49 -11.29
C CYS A 323 23.58 -4.53 -11.17
N ALA A 324 22.59 -4.82 -10.30
CA ALA A 324 21.43 -3.97 -10.07
C ALA A 324 21.82 -2.60 -9.48
N LEU A 325 22.80 -2.56 -8.60
CA LEU A 325 23.37 -1.32 -8.09
C LEU A 325 24.08 -0.53 -9.19
N GLY A 326 24.87 -1.21 -10.04
CA GLY A 326 25.66 -0.58 -11.11
C GLY A 326 24.82 0.11 -12.19
N TYR A 327 23.62 -0.41 -12.52
CA TYR A 327 22.71 0.24 -13.48
C TYR A 327 21.63 1.08 -12.82
N SER A 328 21.65 1.27 -11.51
CA SER A 328 20.62 2.00 -10.76
C SER A 328 20.48 3.47 -11.16
N GLY A 329 21.50 4.05 -11.76
CA GLY A 329 21.61 5.48 -12.04
C GLY A 329 22.03 6.32 -10.82
N ALA A 330 22.33 5.68 -9.70
CA ALA A 330 22.93 6.35 -8.55
C ALA A 330 24.46 6.51 -8.75
N ASP A 331 25.01 7.60 -8.24
CA ASP A 331 26.47 7.81 -8.21
C ASP A 331 27.03 7.09 -6.97
N ILE A 332 27.60 5.91 -7.17
CA ILE A 332 28.16 5.06 -6.13
C ILE A 332 29.50 4.45 -6.55
N ASP A 333 30.38 4.22 -5.58
CA ASP A 333 31.61 3.47 -5.79
C ASP A 333 31.36 1.98 -5.52
N VAL A 334 31.15 1.22 -6.60
CA VAL A 334 30.87 -0.22 -6.51
C VAL A 334 32.01 -1.04 -5.89
N HIS A 335 33.24 -0.50 -5.85
CA HIS A 335 34.41 -1.16 -5.27
C HIS A 335 34.47 -1.08 -3.73
N LYS A 336 33.53 -0.37 -3.11
CA LYS A 336 33.39 -0.28 -1.65
C LYS A 336 32.22 -1.11 -1.10
N VAL A 337 31.35 -1.61 -1.96
CA VAL A 337 30.07 -2.20 -1.57
C VAL A 337 30.27 -3.55 -0.86
N ASP A 338 29.65 -3.69 0.32
CA ASP A 338 29.46 -4.98 0.99
C ASP A 338 28.04 -5.48 0.80
N VAL A 339 27.87 -6.81 0.68
CA VAL A 339 26.57 -7.44 0.57
C VAL A 339 26.47 -8.63 1.53
N LYS A 340 25.36 -8.68 2.28
CA LYS A 340 25.01 -9.78 3.15
C LYS A 340 23.56 -10.21 2.90
N PHE A 341 23.27 -11.47 3.19
CA PHE A 341 21.90 -11.98 3.33
C PHE A 341 21.62 -12.30 4.78
N SER A 342 20.40 -12.02 5.24
CA SER A 342 19.98 -12.30 6.61
C SER A 342 18.53 -12.81 6.61
N SER A 343 18.20 -13.70 7.54
CA SER A 343 16.85 -14.22 7.77
C SER A 343 16.77 -14.90 9.15
N ALA A 344 15.65 -15.52 9.46
CA ALA A 344 15.54 -16.42 10.63
C ALA A 344 16.53 -17.61 10.58
N GLY A 345 17.05 -17.96 9.38
CA GLY A 345 18.04 -19.00 9.17
C GLY A 345 19.48 -18.60 9.53
N GLY A 346 19.74 -17.32 9.77
CA GLY A 346 21.06 -16.77 10.10
C GLY A 346 21.44 -15.57 9.24
N GLU A 347 22.74 -15.24 9.22
CA GLU A 347 23.32 -14.18 8.39
C GLU A 347 24.56 -14.71 7.67
N ILE A 348 24.79 -14.25 6.44
CA ILE A 348 25.95 -14.60 5.65
C ILE A 348 26.43 -13.42 4.81
N GLU A 349 27.73 -13.13 4.88
CA GLU A 349 28.40 -12.16 4.02
C GLU A 349 28.88 -12.86 2.75
N VAL A 350 28.61 -12.26 1.61
CA VAL A 350 28.87 -12.87 0.29
C VAL A 350 29.71 -11.98 -0.64
N CYS A 351 29.76 -10.67 -0.32
CA CYS A 351 30.57 -9.71 -1.05
C CYS A 351 31.16 -8.70 -0.08
N LYS A 352 32.42 -8.35 -0.28
CA LYS A 352 33.16 -7.34 0.46
C LYS A 352 33.99 -6.49 -0.47
N ASP A 353 33.96 -5.17 -0.26
CA ASP A 353 34.70 -4.19 -1.06
C ASP A 353 34.50 -4.46 -2.59
N GLY A 354 33.23 -4.66 -3.00
CA GLY A 354 32.86 -4.88 -4.39
C GLY A 354 33.28 -6.23 -4.97
N SER A 355 33.81 -7.14 -4.17
CA SER A 355 34.30 -8.43 -4.62
C SER A 355 33.69 -9.59 -3.85
N GLY A 356 33.44 -10.71 -4.54
CA GLY A 356 32.96 -11.94 -3.89
C GLY A 356 33.98 -12.50 -2.92
N ILE A 357 33.51 -12.98 -1.79
CA ILE A 357 34.33 -13.65 -0.78
C ILE A 357 33.91 -15.12 -0.66
N PRO A 358 34.80 -16.02 -0.19
CA PRO A 358 34.40 -17.39 0.12
C PRO A 358 33.33 -17.43 1.20
N PHE A 359 32.25 -18.18 0.99
CA PHE A 359 31.19 -18.35 1.96
C PHE A 359 30.67 -19.82 1.97
N SER A 360 29.91 -20.19 2.97
CA SER A 360 29.28 -21.50 3.07
C SER A 360 27.98 -21.56 2.27
N GLU A 361 27.95 -22.34 1.18
CA GLU A 361 26.74 -22.60 0.39
C GLU A 361 25.62 -23.22 1.22
N GLU A 362 25.94 -24.07 2.18
CA GLU A 362 24.97 -24.67 3.08
C GLU A 362 24.28 -23.62 3.96
N LEU A 363 25.06 -22.69 4.54
CA LEU A 363 24.53 -21.58 5.34
C LEU A 363 23.75 -20.63 4.44
N ALA A 364 24.26 -20.30 3.25
CA ALA A 364 23.55 -19.44 2.29
C ALA A 364 22.17 -20.00 1.95
N LYS A 365 22.10 -21.28 1.63
CA LYS A 365 20.83 -21.96 1.37
C LYS A 365 19.90 -21.92 2.57
N LYS A 366 20.41 -22.20 3.80
CA LYS A 366 19.63 -22.14 5.03
C LYS A 366 19.02 -20.74 5.25
N VAL A 367 19.76 -19.68 4.97
CA VAL A 367 19.29 -18.30 5.05
C VAL A 367 18.23 -18.01 3.99
N LEU A 368 18.48 -18.41 2.75
CA LEU A 368 17.65 -18.01 1.60
C LEU A 368 16.38 -18.83 1.39
N VAL A 369 16.20 -19.98 2.07
CA VAL A 369 14.94 -20.74 2.01
C VAL A 369 13.86 -20.21 2.93
N CYS A 370 14.16 -19.25 3.81
CA CYS A 370 13.20 -18.64 4.71
C CYS A 370 12.16 -17.80 3.97
N ASP A 371 10.97 -17.64 4.57
CA ASP A 371 9.84 -16.88 4.04
C ASP A 371 10.10 -15.36 3.99
N GLU A 372 11.06 -14.87 4.78
CA GLU A 372 11.46 -13.47 4.85
C GLU A 372 12.99 -13.39 4.76
N VAL A 373 13.48 -12.72 3.71
CA VAL A 373 14.89 -12.59 3.41
C VAL A 373 15.26 -11.12 3.31
N TYR A 374 16.33 -10.74 4.01
CA TYR A 374 16.91 -9.41 3.98
C TYR A 374 18.17 -9.41 3.11
N ILE A 375 18.24 -8.50 2.16
CA ILE A 375 19.44 -8.16 1.41
C ILE A 375 20.02 -6.90 2.05
N LEU A 376 21.16 -7.03 2.70
CA LEU A 376 21.84 -5.93 3.39
C LEU A 376 22.99 -5.44 2.53
N VAL A 377 22.93 -4.18 2.12
CA VAL A 377 23.94 -3.53 1.28
C VAL A 377 24.54 -2.36 2.06
N ASP A 378 25.86 -2.30 2.19
CA ASP A 378 26.57 -1.15 2.73
C ASP A 378 27.41 -0.48 1.65
N LEU A 379 27.12 0.78 1.36
CA LEU A 379 27.83 1.58 0.34
C LEU A 379 29.11 2.24 0.86
N LYS A 380 29.31 2.29 2.18
CA LYS A 380 30.49 2.88 2.86
C LYS A 380 30.87 4.31 2.42
N SER A 381 29.89 5.09 2.00
CA SER A 381 30.10 6.45 1.48
C SER A 381 29.53 7.54 2.40
N GLY A 382 28.56 7.21 3.28
CA GLY A 382 27.91 8.17 4.16
C GLY A 382 27.14 7.52 5.30
N SER A 383 26.04 8.17 5.74
CA SER A 383 25.24 7.72 6.89
C SER A 383 23.75 7.53 6.59
N PHE A 384 23.33 7.77 5.36
CA PHE A 384 21.93 7.61 4.99
C PHE A 384 21.59 6.16 4.70
N SER A 385 20.33 5.81 4.92
CA SER A 385 19.81 4.47 4.69
C SER A 385 18.41 4.48 4.15
N ALA A 386 18.05 3.42 3.41
CA ALA A 386 16.68 3.20 2.93
C ALA A 386 16.39 1.70 2.85
N ALA A 387 15.11 1.35 3.00
CA ALA A 387 14.59 0.01 2.76
C ALA A 387 13.66 -0.01 1.54
N ALA A 388 13.70 -1.09 0.77
CA ALA A 388 12.75 -1.38 -0.29
C ALA A 388 12.20 -2.79 -0.12
N TYR A 389 10.94 -2.98 -0.50
CA TYR A 389 10.17 -4.17 -0.25
C TYR A 389 9.74 -4.84 -1.56
N GLY A 390 9.84 -6.14 -1.64
CA GLY A 390 9.45 -6.92 -2.81
C GLY A 390 9.28 -8.38 -2.48
N CYS A 391 9.20 -9.19 -3.51
CA CYS A 391 9.08 -10.63 -3.41
C CYS A 391 9.99 -11.32 -4.42
N ASP A 392 10.12 -12.63 -4.33
CA ASP A 392 10.74 -13.45 -5.38
C ASP A 392 9.91 -13.46 -6.68
N LEU A 393 10.47 -13.98 -7.76
CA LEU A 393 9.79 -14.17 -9.05
C LEU A 393 9.70 -15.66 -9.36
N THR A 394 8.47 -16.17 -9.42
CA THR A 394 8.19 -17.60 -9.55
C THR A 394 7.53 -17.95 -10.88
N TYR A 395 7.40 -19.24 -11.19
CA TYR A 395 6.63 -19.72 -12.33
C TYR A 395 5.14 -19.40 -12.22
N ASP A 396 4.61 -19.35 -10.99
CA ASP A 396 3.20 -19.07 -10.76
C ASP A 396 2.83 -17.62 -11.09
N TYR A 397 3.76 -16.66 -10.98
CA TYR A 397 3.55 -15.29 -11.47
C TYR A 397 3.17 -15.29 -12.97
N VAL A 398 3.93 -15.99 -13.81
CA VAL A 398 3.66 -16.09 -15.25
C VAL A 398 2.33 -16.80 -15.50
N LYS A 399 2.04 -17.88 -14.76
CA LYS A 399 0.80 -18.63 -14.89
C LYS A 399 -0.43 -17.79 -14.56
N ILE A 400 -0.38 -17.04 -13.44
CA ILE A 400 -1.48 -16.17 -13.01
C ILE A 400 -1.73 -15.08 -14.07
N ASN A 401 -0.67 -14.41 -14.53
CA ASN A 401 -0.81 -13.29 -15.47
C ASN A 401 -1.06 -13.70 -16.92
N GLY A 402 -0.70 -14.91 -17.31
CA GLY A 402 -1.02 -15.47 -18.64
C GLY A 402 -2.51 -15.70 -18.85
N ASP A 403 -3.28 -15.94 -17.81
CA ASP A 403 -4.71 -16.22 -17.84
C ASP A 403 -5.60 -15.12 -17.20
N TYR A 404 -5.02 -13.95 -16.89
CA TYR A 404 -5.74 -12.85 -16.23
C TYR A 404 -6.81 -12.25 -17.15
N ARG A 405 -8.03 -12.80 -17.08
CA ARG A 405 -9.24 -12.32 -17.81
C ARG A 405 -10.49 -12.26 -16.93
N THR A 406 -10.34 -12.28 -15.65
CA THR A 406 -11.48 -12.33 -14.71
C THR A 406 -11.96 -10.98 -14.25
#